data_8e0bf65d3b198b42c308e1684c714ca9
#
_entry.id   8e0bf65d3b198b42c308e1684c714ca9
#
_cell.length_a   1.000
_cell.length_b   1.000
_cell.length_c   1.000
_cell.angle_alpha   90.00
_cell.angle_beta   90.00
_cell.angle_gamma   90.00
#
_symmetry.space_group_name_H-M   'P 1'
#
loop_
_entity.id
_entity.type
_entity.pdbx_description
1 polymer ?
#
loop_
_entity_poly.entity_id
_entity_poly.type
_entity_poly.pdbx_seq_one_letter_code
_entity_poly.pdbx_strand_id
1 'polypeptide(L)'
;MGRRKKYETYQVLLKMGEIFIEHGYEATSLDDLERETGLLRGSLYREFGSKRTMFELSLKEYLEREPNSNTTLDLLLIGFQELSARDRSLRIFLKEWYYSQHSTSVSELLGNRLIERSKILNESE
;
A
#
# COMPACT_ATOMS: atom_id res chain seq x y z
N MET A 1 -11.61 -20.88 -23.58
CA MET A 1 -10.92 -21.11 -22.42
C MET A 1 -9.62 -20.40 -22.29
N GLY A 2 -9.47 -19.58 -21.33
CA GLY A 2 -8.27 -18.86 -21.10
C GLY A 2 -7.19 -19.72 -20.45
N ARG A 3 -5.97 -19.20 -20.50
CA ARG A 3 -4.84 -19.83 -19.82
C ARG A 3 -5.03 -19.70 -18.31
N ARG A 4 -4.74 -20.76 -17.59
CA ARG A 4 -4.82 -20.74 -16.15
C ARG A 4 -3.79 -19.77 -15.58
N LYS A 5 -4.20 -18.94 -14.63
CA LYS A 5 -3.27 -18.03 -13.97
C LYS A 5 -2.31 -18.80 -13.10
N LYS A 6 -1.05 -18.39 -13.11
CA LYS A 6 -0.01 -19.00 -12.27
C LYS A 6 0.01 -18.43 -10.86
N TYR A 7 -0.82 -17.44 -10.59
CA TYR A 7 -0.89 -16.75 -9.31
C TYR A 7 -2.31 -16.30 -9.05
N GLU A 8 -2.60 -16.07 -7.79
CA GLU A 8 -3.87 -15.45 -7.41
C GLU A 8 -3.66 -13.94 -7.41
N THR A 9 -4.61 -13.20 -7.98
CA THR A 9 -4.51 -11.75 -8.08
C THR A 9 -4.24 -11.07 -6.75
N TYR A 10 -4.94 -11.51 -5.69
CA TYR A 10 -4.74 -10.87 -4.38
C TYR A 10 -3.32 -11.09 -3.84
N GLN A 11 -2.70 -12.23 -4.16
CA GLN A 11 -1.33 -12.49 -3.70
C GLN A 11 -0.34 -11.51 -4.31
N VAL A 12 -0.55 -11.18 -5.58
CA VAL A 12 0.29 -10.18 -6.26
C VAL A 12 0.08 -8.81 -5.64
N LEU A 13 -1.18 -8.47 -5.33
CA LEU A 13 -1.48 -7.19 -4.69
C LEU A 13 -0.82 -7.07 -3.32
N LEU A 14 -0.86 -8.15 -2.52
CA LEU A 14 -0.20 -8.15 -1.22
C LEU A 14 1.31 -7.99 -1.38
N LYS A 15 1.89 -8.66 -2.37
CA LYS A 15 3.31 -8.55 -2.64
C LYS A 15 3.70 -7.14 -3.07
N MET A 16 2.91 -6.53 -3.94
CA MET A 16 3.16 -5.15 -4.37
C MET A 16 3.10 -4.19 -3.18
N GLY A 17 2.15 -4.43 -2.27
CA GLY A 17 2.07 -3.62 -1.05
C GLY A 17 3.37 -3.66 -0.25
N GLU A 18 3.95 -4.84 -0.08
CA GLU A 18 5.23 -4.99 0.62
C GLU A 18 6.34 -4.21 -0.09
N ILE A 19 6.34 -4.25 -1.41
CA ILE A 19 7.35 -3.53 -2.21
C ILE A 19 7.22 -2.02 -2.01
N PHE A 20 5.99 -1.51 -2.05
CA PHE A 20 5.74 -0.09 -1.82
C PHE A 20 6.17 0.33 -0.41
N ILE A 21 5.97 -0.52 0.57
CA ILE A 21 6.38 -0.21 1.94
C ILE A 21 7.89 -0.14 2.04
N GLU A 22 8.59 -1.07 1.39
CA GLU A 22 10.04 -1.12 1.43
C GLU A 22 10.68 0.11 0.79
N HIS A 23 10.18 0.53 -0.36
CA HIS A 23 10.78 1.62 -1.14
C HIS A 23 10.06 2.95 -1.03
N GLY A 24 8.82 2.98 -0.57
CA GLY A 24 7.95 4.14 -0.66
C GLY A 24 7.28 4.16 -2.03
N TYR A 25 6.26 4.99 -2.19
CA TYR A 25 5.53 5.03 -3.46
C TYR A 25 6.37 5.62 -4.59
N GLU A 26 6.89 6.84 -4.37
CA GLU A 26 7.63 7.54 -5.42
C GLU A 26 8.90 6.79 -5.82
N ALA A 27 9.59 6.22 -4.86
CA ALA A 27 10.85 5.53 -5.11
C ALA A 27 10.70 4.11 -5.66
N THR A 28 9.49 3.55 -5.60
CA THR A 28 9.25 2.23 -6.19
C THR A 28 9.19 2.35 -7.70
N SER A 29 10.06 1.64 -8.40
CA SER A 29 10.08 1.63 -9.85
C SER A 29 9.30 0.45 -10.40
N LEU A 30 8.94 0.53 -11.70
CA LEU A 30 8.33 -0.61 -12.37
C LEU A 30 9.30 -1.79 -12.44
N ASP A 31 10.60 -1.51 -12.52
CA ASP A 31 11.61 -2.56 -12.48
C ASP A 31 11.59 -3.29 -11.14
N ASP A 32 11.42 -2.55 -10.04
CA ASP A 32 11.29 -3.17 -8.72
C ASP A 32 10.07 -4.09 -8.68
N LEU A 33 8.95 -3.62 -9.21
CA LEU A 33 7.71 -4.40 -9.21
C LEU A 33 7.86 -5.67 -10.06
N GLU A 34 8.47 -5.55 -11.24
CA GLU A 34 8.74 -6.72 -12.08
C GLU A 34 9.63 -7.73 -11.37
N ARG A 35 10.74 -7.24 -10.84
CA ARG A 35 11.74 -8.12 -10.22
C ARG A 35 11.17 -8.87 -9.03
N GLU A 36 10.43 -8.18 -8.18
CA GLU A 36 9.98 -8.80 -6.94
C GLU A 36 8.66 -9.54 -7.04
N THR A 37 7.82 -9.21 -8.01
CA THR A 37 6.60 -10.00 -8.25
C THR A 37 6.86 -11.17 -9.19
N GLY A 38 7.90 -11.09 -10.01
CA GLY A 38 8.16 -12.10 -11.04
C GLY A 38 7.28 -11.94 -12.26
N LEU A 39 6.51 -10.85 -12.36
CA LEU A 39 5.63 -10.62 -13.50
C LEU A 39 6.21 -9.57 -14.41
N LEU A 40 6.01 -9.74 -15.70
CA LEU A 40 6.47 -8.76 -16.68
C LEU A 40 5.63 -7.49 -16.62
N ARG A 41 6.25 -6.37 -16.97
CA ARG A 41 5.62 -5.05 -16.98
C ARG A 41 4.28 -5.04 -17.72
N GLY A 42 4.25 -5.68 -18.89
CA GLY A 42 3.02 -5.76 -19.67
C GLY A 42 1.90 -6.47 -18.94
N SER A 43 2.23 -7.53 -18.21
CA SER A 43 1.25 -8.26 -17.39
C SER A 43 0.75 -7.40 -16.23
N LEU A 44 1.66 -6.68 -15.59
CA LEU A 44 1.29 -5.79 -14.49
C LEU A 44 0.35 -4.70 -14.95
N TYR A 45 0.66 -4.03 -16.07
CA TYR A 45 -0.20 -2.99 -16.61
C TYR A 45 -1.55 -3.54 -17.04
N ARG A 46 -1.56 -4.70 -17.68
CA ARG A 46 -2.79 -5.29 -18.17
C ARG A 46 -3.73 -5.69 -17.04
N GLU A 47 -3.15 -6.22 -15.96
CA GLU A 47 -3.94 -6.71 -14.82
C GLU A 47 -4.34 -5.59 -13.87
N PHE A 48 -3.45 -4.65 -13.60
CA PHE A 48 -3.62 -3.68 -12.51
C PHE A 48 -3.62 -2.21 -12.93
N GLY A 49 -3.32 -1.91 -14.17
CA GLY A 49 -3.26 -0.54 -14.64
C GLY A 49 -1.93 0.14 -14.31
N SER A 50 -1.99 1.40 -13.93
CA SER A 50 -0.79 2.18 -13.65
C SER A 50 -0.18 1.85 -12.28
N LYS A 51 1.03 2.35 -12.02
CA LYS A 51 1.66 2.22 -10.71
C LYS A 51 0.75 2.79 -9.62
N ARG A 52 0.11 3.89 -9.90
CA ARG A 52 -0.82 4.54 -8.98
C ARG A 52 -1.99 3.60 -8.65
N THR A 53 -2.56 2.96 -9.66
CA THR A 53 -3.66 2.01 -9.47
C THR A 53 -3.18 0.78 -8.72
N MET A 54 -1.96 0.32 -9.01
CA MET A 54 -1.37 -0.79 -8.27
C MET A 54 -1.30 -0.48 -6.78
N PHE A 55 -0.90 0.74 -6.43
CA PHE A 55 -0.84 1.15 -5.02
C PHE A 55 -2.23 1.14 -4.39
N GLU A 56 -3.20 1.75 -5.05
CA GLU A 56 -4.57 1.82 -4.50
C GLU A 56 -5.18 0.43 -4.31
N LEU A 57 -5.01 -0.44 -5.31
CA LEU A 57 -5.55 -1.79 -5.21
C LEU A 57 -4.87 -2.59 -4.10
N SER A 58 -3.55 -2.41 -3.93
CA SER A 58 -2.82 -3.06 -2.85
C SER A 58 -3.32 -2.59 -1.50
N LEU A 59 -3.49 -1.28 -1.34
CA LEU A 59 -4.01 -0.72 -0.10
C LEU A 59 -5.39 -1.26 0.22
N LYS A 60 -6.28 -1.29 -0.78
CA LYS A 60 -7.64 -1.80 -0.58
C LYS A 60 -7.64 -3.27 -0.18
N GLU A 61 -6.75 -4.06 -0.79
CA GLU A 61 -6.65 -5.48 -0.46
C GLU A 61 -6.22 -5.66 0.99
N TYR A 62 -5.22 -4.90 1.44
CA TYR A 62 -4.77 -4.97 2.82
C TYR A 62 -5.85 -4.50 3.80
N LEU A 63 -6.56 -3.44 3.47
CA LEU A 63 -7.64 -2.95 4.34
C LEU A 63 -8.75 -3.99 4.51
N GLU A 64 -9.01 -4.75 3.47
CA GLU A 64 -10.02 -5.80 3.54
C GLU A 64 -9.56 -7.01 4.31
N ARG A 65 -8.32 -7.45 4.07
CA ARG A 65 -7.82 -8.70 4.65
C ARG A 65 -7.18 -8.54 6.01
N GLU A 66 -6.49 -7.44 6.23
CA GLU A 66 -5.70 -7.22 7.45
C GLU A 66 -5.82 -5.78 7.92
N PRO A 67 -7.06 -5.32 8.21
CA PRO A 67 -7.29 -3.88 8.45
C PRO A 67 -6.46 -3.28 9.58
N ASN A 68 -6.00 -4.08 10.53
CA ASN A 68 -5.27 -3.58 11.68
C ASN A 68 -3.79 -3.96 11.69
N SER A 69 -3.30 -4.56 10.61
CA SER A 69 -1.89 -4.98 10.59
C SER A 69 -0.96 -3.79 10.40
N ASN A 70 0.28 -3.95 10.85
CA ASN A 70 1.29 -2.93 10.65
C ASN A 70 1.53 -2.64 9.17
N THR A 71 1.46 -3.66 8.34
CA THR A 71 1.61 -3.49 6.90
C THR A 71 0.55 -2.56 6.34
N THR A 72 -0.69 -2.76 6.75
CA THR A 72 -1.80 -1.90 6.31
C THR A 72 -1.59 -0.46 6.78
N LEU A 73 -1.18 -0.29 8.04
CA LEU A 73 -0.93 1.04 8.57
C LEU A 73 0.21 1.73 7.82
N ASP A 74 1.26 0.97 7.47
CA ASP A 74 2.37 1.52 6.70
C ASP A 74 1.93 1.99 5.32
N LEU A 75 1.07 1.22 4.65
CA LEU A 75 0.53 1.64 3.36
C LEU A 75 -0.34 2.90 3.49
N LEU A 76 -1.13 2.97 4.56
CA LEU A 76 -1.92 4.18 4.82
C LEU A 76 -1.03 5.39 5.01
N LEU A 77 0.06 5.24 5.77
CA LEU A 77 1.01 6.33 5.97
C LEU A 77 1.60 6.81 4.64
N ILE A 78 1.97 5.89 3.77
CA ILE A 78 2.51 6.24 2.46
C ILE A 78 1.45 6.99 1.64
N GLY A 79 0.21 6.50 1.66
CA GLY A 79 -0.89 7.16 0.96
C GLY A 79 -1.12 8.58 1.46
N PHE A 80 -1.11 8.77 2.77
CA PHE A 80 -1.28 10.08 3.38
C PHE A 80 -0.12 11.02 3.05
N GLN A 81 1.10 10.52 3.07
CA GLN A 81 2.28 11.35 2.93
C GLN A 81 2.67 11.62 1.47
N GLU A 82 2.56 10.63 0.60
CA GLU A 82 3.08 10.77 -0.76
C GLU A 82 2.03 11.02 -1.83
N LEU A 83 0.78 10.62 -1.61
CA LEU A 83 -0.21 10.68 -2.69
C LEU A 83 -1.38 11.62 -2.42
N SER A 84 -1.91 11.62 -1.20
CA SER A 84 -3.21 12.26 -0.96
C SER A 84 -3.27 13.73 -1.36
N ALA A 85 -2.20 14.49 -1.17
CA ALA A 85 -2.20 15.92 -1.48
C ALA A 85 -2.29 16.18 -2.99
N ARG A 86 -1.87 15.21 -3.82
CA ARG A 86 -1.81 15.38 -5.27
C ARG A 86 -2.81 14.53 -6.03
N ASP A 87 -3.44 13.58 -5.36
CA ASP A 87 -4.33 12.62 -6.00
C ASP A 87 -5.71 12.73 -5.36
N ARG A 88 -6.62 13.41 -6.08
CA ARG A 88 -7.95 13.67 -5.55
C ARG A 88 -8.73 12.38 -5.28
N SER A 89 -8.65 11.43 -6.19
CA SER A 89 -9.37 10.17 -6.06
C SER A 89 -8.92 9.39 -4.82
N LEU A 90 -7.62 9.31 -4.60
CA LEU A 90 -7.10 8.63 -3.43
C LEU A 90 -7.41 9.41 -2.15
N ARG A 91 -7.36 10.73 -2.23
CA ARG A 91 -7.71 11.59 -1.08
C ARG A 91 -9.16 11.34 -0.65
N ILE A 92 -10.07 11.22 -1.61
CA ILE A 92 -11.48 10.93 -1.30
C ILE A 92 -11.60 9.57 -0.62
N PHE A 93 -10.92 8.57 -1.16
CA PHE A 93 -10.94 7.23 -0.58
C PHE A 93 -10.41 7.24 0.86
N LEU A 94 -9.30 7.91 1.10
CA LEU A 94 -8.70 7.99 2.43
C LEU A 94 -9.58 8.78 3.40
N LYS A 95 -10.28 9.80 2.90
CA LYS A 95 -11.22 10.56 3.73
C LYS A 95 -12.38 9.67 4.19
N GLU A 96 -12.91 8.86 3.28
CA GLU A 96 -13.98 7.94 3.63
C GLU A 96 -13.51 6.91 4.65
N TRP A 97 -12.31 6.39 4.45
CA TRP A 97 -11.72 5.47 5.41
C TRP A 97 -11.57 6.15 6.78
N TYR A 98 -11.04 7.38 6.78
CA TYR A 98 -10.83 8.15 8.01
C TYR A 98 -12.13 8.27 8.82
N TYR A 99 -13.20 8.67 8.16
CA TYR A 99 -14.47 8.85 8.85
C TYR A 99 -15.18 7.55 9.20
N SER A 100 -14.75 6.43 8.64
CA SER A 100 -15.32 5.14 9.00
C SER A 100 -14.72 4.56 10.27
N GLN A 101 -13.65 5.17 10.79
CA GLN A 101 -12.97 4.70 12.00
C GLN A 101 -13.63 5.31 13.23
N HIS A 102 -14.70 4.69 13.71
CA HIS A 102 -15.53 5.27 14.75
C HIS A 102 -15.00 5.12 16.17
N SER A 103 -14.25 4.06 16.45
CA SER A 103 -13.85 3.73 17.82
C SER A 103 -12.38 4.01 18.14
N THR A 104 -11.62 4.48 17.16
CA THR A 104 -10.18 4.67 17.33
C THR A 104 -9.77 6.04 16.82
N SER A 105 -8.90 6.71 17.56
CA SER A 105 -8.29 7.94 17.05
C SER A 105 -7.31 7.58 15.94
N VAL A 106 -7.62 8.00 14.72
CA VAL A 106 -6.78 7.75 13.56
C VAL A 106 -5.43 8.45 13.72
N SER A 107 -5.44 9.68 14.24
CA SER A 107 -4.20 10.43 14.47
C SER A 107 -3.27 9.68 15.40
N GLU A 108 -3.81 9.14 16.48
CA GLU A 108 -3.02 8.39 17.45
C GLU A 108 -2.51 7.08 16.86
N LEU A 109 -3.39 6.38 16.14
CA LEU A 109 -3.05 5.11 15.52
C LEU A 109 -1.91 5.27 14.51
N LEU A 110 -2.05 6.22 13.60
CA LEU A 110 -1.05 6.45 12.56
C LEU A 110 0.22 7.09 13.14
N GLY A 111 0.06 8.01 14.10
CA GLY A 111 1.20 8.64 14.74
C GLY A 111 2.05 7.61 15.48
N ASN A 112 1.41 6.73 16.24
CA ASN A 112 2.14 5.68 16.95
C ASN A 112 2.87 4.75 15.98
N ARG A 113 2.20 4.39 14.88
CA ARG A 113 2.85 3.53 13.88
C ARG A 113 4.04 4.24 13.22
N LEU A 114 3.89 5.51 12.92
CA LEU A 114 4.98 6.28 12.32
C LEU A 114 6.20 6.31 13.23
N ILE A 115 6.00 6.59 14.51
CA ILE A 115 7.08 6.61 15.49
C ILE A 115 7.75 5.23 15.60
N GLU A 116 6.94 4.19 15.71
CA GLU A 116 7.45 2.82 15.80
C GLU A 116 8.25 2.43 14.57
N ARG A 117 7.71 2.74 13.39
CA ARG A 117 8.36 2.42 12.13
C ARG A 117 9.69 3.17 11.96
N SER A 118 9.79 4.37 12.51
CA SER A 118 10.98 5.19 12.40
C SER A 118 12.15 4.64 13.22
N LYS A 119 11.85 3.79 14.20
CA LYS A 119 12.83 3.16 15.09
C LYS A 119 13.59 4.15 15.97
N ILE A 120 13.12 5.39 16.08
CA ILE A 120 13.83 6.39 16.89
C ILE A 120 13.87 6.01 18.36
N LEU A 121 12.90 5.25 18.84
CA LEU A 121 12.86 4.85 20.23
C LEU A 121 13.73 3.62 20.52
N ASN A 122 14.29 3.01 19.48
CA ASN A 122 15.16 1.84 19.63
C ASN A 122 16.62 2.21 19.82
N GLU A 123 16.97 3.46 19.58
CA GLU A 123 18.37 3.90 19.75
C GLU A 123 18.68 4.13 21.21
N SER A 124 19.83 3.66 21.65
CA SER A 124 20.30 3.95 23.01
C SER A 124 21.47 4.92 22.94
N GLU A 125 21.52 5.80 23.92
CA GLU A 125 22.58 6.81 24.02
C GLU A 125 23.93 6.21 24.31
#